data_b89948cf4e74bb01ac37960214b3ffb1
#
_entry.id   b89948cf4e74bb01ac37960214b3ffb1
#
_cell.length_a   1.000
_cell.length_b   1.000
_cell.length_c   1.000
_cell.angle_alpha   90.00
_cell.angle_beta   90.00
_cell.angle_gamma   90.00
#
_symmetry.space_group_name_H-M   'P 1'
#
loop_
_entity.id
_entity.type
_entity.pdbx_description
1 polymer ?
#
loop_
_entity_poly.entity_id
_entity_poly.type
_entity_poly.pdbx_seq_one_letter_code
_entity_poly.pdbx_strand_id
1 'polypeptide(L)'
;MMLQTVIAMAAAGAEGVAASPFVSLAYLIAGVLFILALRGLSSPASSRRGNRMGMAGMAIAVATTLYTHDVISLPEIVGAIAIGGAIGFVIARKIEMTAMPQLVAAFHSLVGLAAVLVGAAAFLNPGAFGILDALTGEIHNASRIEMGLGVAIGAITFSGSVIAFLKLNGNMSGKPIMLPGRHLINLAMLAAILGLIAYFVTDQSPWIFWTVTALSFIIGFLLIIPIGGADMPVVVSMLNSYSGWAAAAMGFTLGNSAMIITGALVGSSGAILSYIMCKAMNRSFISVIAGGFGAETASASGGAAIDRPYKRGSAEDAAFLMKQADSVIIVPGYGMAVSQAQHALREMGDLLKKEGVSVKYAIHPVAGRMPGHMNVLLAEANVPYDEVFELEDINSEFGQADVAFVIGANDVTNPAAKTDKTSPIYGMPILDVANAKSVLFVKRSMGGAGYAGVDNEVFYMDNTMMLLADAKKMVEEIVKGLAH
;
A
#
# COMPACT_ATOMS: atom_id res chain seq x y z
N MET A 1 -37.74 -1.22 4.21
CA MET A 1 -38.00 -2.55 4.80
C MET A 1 -36.73 -3.39 4.94
N MET A 2 -35.93 -3.63 3.90
CA MET A 2 -34.65 -4.40 4.02
C MET A 2 -33.63 -3.78 4.99
N LEU A 3 -33.43 -2.46 4.98
CA LEU A 3 -32.48 -1.78 5.86
C LEU A 3 -32.90 -1.85 7.35
N GLN A 4 -34.20 -1.77 7.63
CA GLN A 4 -34.74 -1.92 8.99
C GLN A 4 -34.63 -3.36 9.50
N THR A 5 -34.76 -4.35 8.61
CA THR A 5 -34.57 -5.76 8.95
C THR A 5 -33.10 -6.06 9.23
N VAL A 6 -32.16 -5.50 8.45
CA VAL A 6 -30.71 -5.64 8.70
C VAL A 6 -30.30 -4.96 10.01
N ILE A 7 -30.85 -3.77 10.31
CA ILE A 7 -30.60 -3.08 11.58
C ILE A 7 -31.21 -3.84 12.76
N ALA A 8 -32.39 -4.41 12.60
CA ALA A 8 -33.02 -5.22 13.62
C ALA A 8 -32.30 -6.57 13.85
N MET A 9 -31.77 -7.19 12.79
CA MET A 9 -30.92 -8.39 12.90
C MET A 9 -29.57 -8.09 13.55
N ALA A 10 -28.96 -6.94 13.26
CA ALA A 10 -27.74 -6.50 13.93
C ALA A 10 -27.98 -6.18 15.43
N ALA A 11 -29.17 -5.67 15.78
CA ALA A 11 -29.54 -5.43 17.16
C ALA A 11 -29.88 -6.70 17.93
N ALA A 12 -30.48 -7.70 17.28
CA ALA A 12 -30.84 -9.00 17.91
C ALA A 12 -29.60 -9.88 18.16
N GLY A 13 -28.51 -9.72 17.41
CA GLY A 13 -27.22 -10.39 17.65
C GLY A 13 -26.45 -9.83 18.86
N ALA A 14 -26.91 -8.71 19.43
CA ALA A 14 -26.23 -8.03 20.54
C ALA A 14 -26.75 -8.45 21.95
N GLU A 15 -27.67 -9.40 22.05
CA GLU A 15 -28.21 -9.86 23.35
C GLU A 15 -27.38 -10.94 24.05
N GLY A 16 -26.16 -11.24 23.56
CA GLY A 16 -25.23 -12.14 24.24
C GLY A 16 -24.31 -11.39 25.21
N VAL A 17 -24.59 -11.52 26.53
CA VAL A 17 -23.84 -10.99 27.67
C VAL A 17 -23.74 -9.45 27.67
N ALA A 18 -24.56 -8.80 28.47
CA ALA A 18 -24.44 -7.35 28.72
C ALA A 18 -23.01 -7.04 29.17
N ALA A 19 -22.22 -6.52 28.25
CA ALA A 19 -20.85 -6.15 28.52
C ALA A 19 -20.85 -5.15 29.69
N SER A 20 -20.05 -5.43 30.73
CA SER A 20 -19.90 -4.52 31.86
C SER A 20 -19.71 -3.10 31.35
N PRO A 21 -20.35 -2.07 31.97
CA PRO A 21 -20.18 -0.68 31.55
C PRO A 21 -18.69 -0.26 31.42
N PHE A 22 -17.82 -0.83 32.24
CA PHE A 22 -16.37 -0.61 32.19
C PHE A 22 -15.73 -1.18 30.91
N VAL A 23 -16.16 -2.34 30.45
CA VAL A 23 -15.67 -2.96 29.21
C VAL A 23 -16.08 -2.13 28.01
N SER A 24 -17.34 -1.72 27.96
CA SER A 24 -17.85 -0.86 26.88
C SER A 24 -17.12 0.50 26.87
N LEU A 25 -16.86 1.08 28.03
CA LEU A 25 -16.09 2.32 28.15
C LEU A 25 -14.63 2.14 27.71
N ALA A 26 -13.98 1.04 28.08
CA ALA A 26 -12.61 0.74 27.70
C ALA A 26 -12.47 0.58 26.16
N TYR A 27 -13.39 -0.15 25.53
CA TYR A 27 -13.41 -0.26 24.06
C TYR A 27 -13.74 1.06 23.37
N LEU A 28 -14.62 1.89 23.95
CA LEU A 28 -14.89 3.23 23.45
C LEU A 28 -13.62 4.10 23.49
N ILE A 29 -12.90 4.09 24.60
CA ILE A 29 -11.63 4.82 24.74
C ILE A 29 -10.61 4.33 23.71
N ALA A 30 -10.47 3.01 23.54
CA ALA A 30 -9.59 2.43 22.53
C ALA A 30 -9.98 2.89 21.11
N GLY A 31 -11.26 2.87 20.77
CA GLY A 31 -11.79 3.32 19.49
C GLY A 31 -11.50 4.81 19.23
N VAL A 32 -11.73 5.67 20.23
CA VAL A 32 -11.39 7.10 20.13
C VAL A 32 -9.90 7.31 19.93
N LEU A 33 -9.04 6.56 20.64
CA LEU A 33 -7.59 6.62 20.47
C LEU A 33 -7.16 6.18 19.06
N PHE A 34 -7.80 5.17 18.46
CA PHE A 34 -7.54 4.77 17.08
C PHE A 34 -7.92 5.85 16.06
N ILE A 35 -9.08 6.52 16.23
CA ILE A 35 -9.48 7.64 15.39
C ILE A 35 -8.47 8.79 15.51
N LEU A 36 -8.07 9.15 16.73
CA LEU A 36 -7.08 10.18 16.98
C LEU A 36 -5.69 9.79 16.47
N ALA A 37 -5.35 8.51 16.48
CA ALA A 37 -4.12 7.99 15.89
C ALA A 37 -4.09 8.23 14.38
N LEU A 38 -5.16 7.86 13.66
CA LEU A 38 -5.26 8.10 12.21
C LEU A 38 -5.17 9.59 11.88
N ARG A 39 -5.88 10.44 12.64
CA ARG A 39 -5.76 11.89 12.50
C ARG A 39 -4.35 12.39 12.78
N GLY A 40 -3.68 11.86 13.79
CA GLY A 40 -2.29 12.22 14.11
C GLY A 40 -1.30 11.78 13.04
N LEU A 41 -1.55 10.65 12.39
CA LEU A 41 -0.69 10.10 11.31
C LEU A 41 -0.86 10.84 9.98
N SER A 42 -1.89 11.68 9.82
CA SER A 42 -2.11 12.45 8.59
C SER A 42 -1.12 13.59 8.37
N SER A 43 -0.31 13.94 9.38
CA SER A 43 0.72 14.98 9.27
C SER A 43 2.03 14.51 9.90
N PRO A 44 3.18 14.74 9.25
CA PRO A 44 4.48 14.37 9.78
C PRO A 44 4.78 14.97 11.16
N ALA A 45 4.35 16.20 11.40
CA ALA A 45 4.57 16.90 12.69
C ALA A 45 3.85 16.22 13.87
N SER A 46 2.67 15.61 13.63
CA SER A 46 1.85 14.94 14.64
C SER A 46 1.98 13.41 14.63
N SER A 47 2.69 12.82 13.66
CA SER A 47 2.75 11.37 13.43
C SER A 47 3.25 10.58 14.64
N ARG A 48 4.28 11.06 15.36
CA ARG A 48 4.78 10.42 16.58
C ARG A 48 3.72 10.39 17.70
N ARG A 49 2.92 11.46 17.83
CA ARG A 49 1.82 11.52 18.79
C ARG A 49 0.70 10.57 18.39
N GLY A 50 0.34 10.56 17.11
CA GLY A 50 -0.64 9.64 16.55
C GLY A 50 -0.26 8.18 16.80
N ASN A 51 0.98 7.81 16.53
CA ASN A 51 1.47 6.45 16.78
C ASN A 51 1.37 6.04 18.26
N ARG A 52 1.73 6.94 19.19
CA ARG A 52 1.57 6.66 20.63
C ARG A 52 0.12 6.46 21.04
N MET A 53 -0.81 7.22 20.45
CA MET A 53 -2.24 7.05 20.70
C MET A 53 -2.72 5.67 20.18
N GLY A 54 -2.27 5.24 19.00
CA GLY A 54 -2.57 3.92 18.45
C GLY A 54 -2.04 2.79 19.34
N MET A 55 -0.81 2.92 19.83
CA MET A 55 -0.21 1.95 20.77
C MET A 55 -1.00 1.87 22.09
N ALA A 56 -1.39 3.00 22.65
CA ALA A 56 -2.19 3.05 23.87
C ALA A 56 -3.58 2.44 23.66
N GLY A 57 -4.24 2.78 22.54
CA GLY A 57 -5.53 2.19 22.18
C GLY A 57 -5.47 0.67 22.01
N MET A 58 -4.42 0.16 21.35
CA MET A 58 -4.20 -1.28 21.21
C MET A 58 -3.95 -1.97 22.57
N ALA A 59 -3.11 -1.38 23.42
CA ALA A 59 -2.86 -1.94 24.75
C ALA A 59 -4.14 -2.03 25.57
N ILE A 60 -4.98 -1.00 25.55
CA ILE A 60 -6.28 -1.00 26.24
C ILE A 60 -7.20 -2.08 25.64
N ALA A 61 -7.31 -2.17 24.31
CA ALA A 61 -8.16 -3.14 23.64
C ALA A 61 -7.74 -4.58 23.97
N VAL A 62 -6.46 -4.91 23.89
CA VAL A 62 -5.92 -6.24 24.21
C VAL A 62 -6.15 -6.57 25.69
N ALA A 63 -5.81 -5.66 26.62
CA ALA A 63 -6.01 -5.86 28.06
C ALA A 63 -7.48 -6.08 28.40
N THR A 64 -8.39 -5.30 27.79
CA THR A 64 -9.84 -5.44 27.98
C THR A 64 -10.33 -6.78 27.46
N THR A 65 -9.89 -7.20 26.27
CA THR A 65 -10.25 -8.50 25.68
C THR A 65 -9.79 -9.66 26.56
N LEU A 66 -8.56 -9.62 27.08
CA LEU A 66 -8.03 -10.64 27.99
C LEU A 66 -8.77 -10.68 29.34
N TYR A 67 -9.25 -9.52 29.79
CA TYR A 67 -10.02 -9.44 31.05
C TYR A 67 -11.46 -9.98 30.93
N THR A 68 -12.09 -9.79 29.75
CA THR A 68 -13.51 -10.12 29.55
C THR A 68 -13.76 -11.57 29.18
N HIS A 69 -12.79 -12.25 28.66
CA HIS A 69 -12.91 -13.66 28.33
C HIS A 69 -12.26 -14.49 29.41
N ASP A 70 -12.97 -15.53 29.89
CA ASP A 70 -12.38 -16.54 30.78
C ASP A 70 -11.29 -17.31 30.03
N VAL A 71 -10.10 -16.71 30.02
CA VAL A 71 -8.96 -17.22 29.26
C VAL A 71 -8.38 -18.42 29.99
N ILE A 72 -8.72 -19.61 29.53
CA ILE A 72 -8.28 -20.89 30.10
C ILE A 72 -6.77 -21.10 29.90
N SER A 73 -6.20 -20.52 28.83
CA SER A 73 -4.79 -20.71 28.42
C SER A 73 -3.97 -19.41 28.37
N LEU A 74 -4.05 -18.60 29.45
CA LEU A 74 -3.29 -17.35 29.55
C LEU A 74 -1.78 -17.53 29.28
N PRO A 75 -1.08 -18.57 29.77
CA PRO A 75 0.33 -18.77 29.45
C PRO A 75 0.61 -18.97 27.96
N GLU A 76 -0.27 -19.67 27.24
CA GLU A 76 -0.12 -19.90 25.80
C GLU A 76 -0.30 -18.61 25.00
N ILE A 77 -1.29 -17.78 25.38
CA ILE A 77 -1.51 -16.48 24.76
C ILE A 77 -0.33 -15.54 25.01
N VAL A 78 0.14 -15.44 26.25
CA VAL A 78 1.32 -14.63 26.60
C VAL A 78 2.55 -15.13 25.86
N GLY A 79 2.74 -16.44 25.77
CA GLY A 79 3.82 -17.06 24.99
C GLY A 79 3.74 -16.71 23.50
N ALA A 80 2.57 -16.80 22.89
CA ALA A 80 2.35 -16.43 21.49
C ALA A 80 2.61 -14.95 21.23
N ILE A 81 2.12 -14.05 22.12
CA ILE A 81 2.39 -12.60 22.06
C ILE A 81 3.87 -12.33 22.22
N ALA A 82 4.56 -12.99 23.14
CA ALA A 82 5.99 -12.81 23.35
C ALA A 82 6.82 -13.23 22.12
N ILE A 83 6.49 -14.37 21.53
CA ILE A 83 7.17 -14.87 20.30
C ILE A 83 6.90 -13.94 19.12
N GLY A 84 5.64 -13.63 18.84
CA GLY A 84 5.27 -12.75 17.74
C GLY A 84 5.82 -11.33 17.93
N GLY A 85 5.77 -10.80 19.14
CA GLY A 85 6.31 -9.50 19.51
C GLY A 85 7.83 -9.44 19.37
N ALA A 86 8.56 -10.48 19.78
CA ALA A 86 10.01 -10.55 19.61
C ALA A 86 10.41 -10.59 18.14
N ILE A 87 9.75 -11.41 17.32
CA ILE A 87 9.97 -11.47 15.87
C ILE A 87 9.68 -10.09 15.24
N GLY A 88 8.51 -9.51 15.53
CA GLY A 88 8.11 -8.20 15.00
C GLY A 88 9.07 -7.08 15.41
N PHE A 89 9.53 -7.08 16.66
CA PHE A 89 10.50 -6.10 17.16
C PHE A 89 11.85 -6.19 16.45
N VAL A 90 12.36 -7.42 16.26
CA VAL A 90 13.64 -7.63 15.55
C VAL A 90 13.52 -7.18 14.08
N ILE A 91 12.43 -7.54 13.41
CA ILE A 91 12.18 -7.13 12.02
C ILE A 91 12.09 -5.60 11.94
N ALA A 92 11.26 -4.98 12.78
CA ALA A 92 11.07 -3.53 12.79
C ALA A 92 12.36 -2.73 13.03
N ARG A 93 13.33 -3.32 13.75
CA ARG A 93 14.65 -2.70 13.98
C ARG A 93 15.65 -2.87 12.85
N LYS A 94 15.50 -3.94 12.06
CA LYS A 94 16.48 -4.32 11.03
C LYS A 94 16.05 -3.97 9.62
N ILE A 95 14.74 -3.75 9.41
CA ILE A 95 14.22 -3.48 8.07
C ILE A 95 14.69 -2.13 7.56
N GLU A 96 15.16 -2.12 6.33
CA GLU A 96 15.46 -0.89 5.62
C GLU A 96 14.18 -0.22 5.12
N MET A 97 14.11 1.10 5.13
CA MET A 97 12.93 1.84 4.67
C MET A 97 12.60 1.57 3.20
N THR A 98 13.61 1.26 2.40
CA THR A 98 13.46 0.85 1.00
C THR A 98 12.72 -0.48 0.82
N ALA A 99 12.74 -1.34 1.84
CA ALA A 99 12.07 -2.64 1.88
C ALA A 99 10.68 -2.59 2.55
N MET A 100 10.20 -1.41 2.93
CA MET A 100 8.89 -1.24 3.56
C MET A 100 7.72 -1.80 2.74
N PRO A 101 7.65 -1.64 1.40
CA PRO A 101 6.56 -2.21 0.62
C PRO A 101 6.46 -3.74 0.74
N GLN A 102 7.60 -4.42 0.75
CA GLN A 102 7.68 -5.87 0.94
C GLN A 102 7.21 -6.27 2.33
N LEU A 103 7.67 -5.55 3.36
CA LEU A 103 7.30 -5.82 4.75
C LEU A 103 5.79 -5.64 4.97
N VAL A 104 5.22 -4.56 4.45
CA VAL A 104 3.79 -4.28 4.55
C VAL A 104 2.97 -5.39 3.88
N ALA A 105 3.37 -5.85 2.69
CA ALA A 105 2.71 -6.98 2.03
C ALA A 105 2.82 -8.27 2.86
N ALA A 106 3.99 -8.56 3.44
CA ALA A 106 4.18 -9.72 4.32
C ALA A 106 3.28 -9.66 5.56
N PHE A 107 3.15 -8.50 6.19
CA PHE A 107 2.27 -8.34 7.35
C PHE A 107 0.79 -8.51 7.00
N HIS A 108 0.33 -7.98 5.86
CA HIS A 108 -1.03 -8.21 5.41
C HIS A 108 -1.32 -9.70 5.17
N SER A 109 -0.33 -10.49 4.71
CA SER A 109 -0.51 -11.92 4.60
C SER A 109 -0.74 -12.57 5.98
N LEU A 110 0.06 -12.22 6.98
CA LEU A 110 -0.09 -12.74 8.34
C LEU A 110 -1.44 -12.35 8.98
N VAL A 111 -1.89 -11.10 8.76
CA VAL A 111 -3.20 -10.64 9.24
C VAL A 111 -4.34 -11.41 8.56
N GLY A 112 -4.24 -11.64 7.24
CA GLY A 112 -5.20 -12.46 6.51
C GLY A 112 -5.25 -13.89 7.04
N LEU A 113 -4.09 -14.50 7.29
CA LEU A 113 -4.00 -15.84 7.89
C LEU A 113 -4.59 -15.87 9.30
N ALA A 114 -4.33 -14.85 10.12
CA ALA A 114 -4.90 -14.75 11.47
C ALA A 114 -6.45 -14.75 11.42
N ALA A 115 -7.05 -14.01 10.49
CA ALA A 115 -8.50 -14.02 10.31
C ALA A 115 -9.04 -15.41 9.93
N VAL A 116 -8.34 -16.15 9.05
CA VAL A 116 -8.69 -17.53 8.70
C VAL A 116 -8.60 -18.45 9.92
N LEU A 117 -7.52 -18.34 10.70
CA LEU A 117 -7.32 -19.19 11.89
C LEU A 117 -8.35 -18.89 13.00
N VAL A 118 -8.69 -17.62 13.22
CA VAL A 118 -9.74 -17.23 14.17
C VAL A 118 -11.09 -17.75 13.72
N GLY A 119 -11.44 -17.61 12.44
CA GLY A 119 -12.68 -18.16 11.90
C GLY A 119 -12.73 -19.69 11.99
N ALA A 120 -11.62 -20.37 11.72
CA ALA A 120 -11.52 -21.82 11.88
C ALA A 120 -11.67 -22.25 13.36
N ALA A 121 -11.05 -21.53 14.28
CA ALA A 121 -11.20 -21.79 15.72
C ALA A 121 -12.65 -21.61 16.19
N ALA A 122 -13.31 -20.53 15.73
CA ALA A 122 -14.72 -20.28 16.04
C ALA A 122 -15.64 -21.35 15.44
N PHE A 123 -15.34 -21.82 14.24
CA PHE A 123 -16.11 -22.91 13.63
C PHE A 123 -15.93 -24.25 14.35
N LEU A 124 -14.69 -24.57 14.75
CA LEU A 124 -14.37 -25.86 15.40
C LEU A 124 -14.80 -25.90 16.88
N ASN A 125 -14.90 -24.76 17.54
CA ASN A 125 -15.30 -24.67 18.94
C ASN A 125 -16.27 -23.50 19.19
N PRO A 126 -17.47 -23.53 18.58
CA PRO A 126 -18.41 -22.40 18.62
C PRO A 126 -18.93 -22.10 20.01
N GLY A 127 -18.96 -23.10 20.91
CA GLY A 127 -19.36 -22.92 22.30
C GLY A 127 -18.42 -21.98 23.08
N ALA A 128 -17.12 -22.07 22.84
CA ALA A 128 -16.13 -21.20 23.48
C ALA A 128 -16.23 -19.72 23.03
N PHE A 129 -16.82 -19.48 21.86
CA PHE A 129 -17.02 -18.16 21.31
C PHE A 129 -18.42 -17.58 21.57
N GLY A 130 -19.28 -18.33 22.25
CA GLY A 130 -20.65 -17.89 22.57
C GLY A 130 -21.54 -17.65 21.36
N ILE A 131 -21.27 -18.31 20.24
CA ILE A 131 -21.99 -18.15 18.96
C ILE A 131 -23.01 -19.24 18.70
N LEU A 132 -23.28 -20.12 19.69
CA LEU A 132 -24.30 -21.16 19.62
C LEU A 132 -25.66 -20.63 20.02
N ASP A 133 -26.68 -20.99 19.25
CA ASP A 133 -28.07 -20.84 19.65
C ASP A 133 -28.39 -21.81 20.80
N ALA A 134 -28.89 -21.26 21.89
CA ALA A 134 -29.19 -22.04 23.11
C ALA A 134 -30.31 -23.09 22.93
N LEU A 135 -31.18 -22.91 21.91
CA LEU A 135 -32.32 -23.80 21.67
C LEU A 135 -31.96 -24.92 20.69
N THR A 136 -31.19 -24.59 19.64
CA THR A 136 -30.89 -25.55 18.57
C THR A 136 -29.51 -26.19 18.72
N GLY A 137 -28.60 -25.59 19.50
CA GLY A 137 -27.19 -26.01 19.59
C GLY A 137 -26.38 -25.78 18.32
N GLU A 138 -26.94 -25.04 17.37
CA GLU A 138 -26.30 -24.68 16.13
C GLU A 138 -25.66 -23.28 16.19
N ILE A 139 -24.71 -23.01 15.30
CA ILE A 139 -24.12 -21.67 15.17
C ILE A 139 -25.19 -20.71 14.65
N HIS A 140 -25.34 -19.54 15.26
CA HIS A 140 -26.26 -18.51 14.81
C HIS A 140 -26.08 -18.19 13.33
N ASN A 141 -27.16 -17.99 12.59
CA ASN A 141 -27.12 -17.70 11.15
C ASN A 141 -26.28 -16.45 10.81
N ALA A 142 -26.36 -15.40 11.64
CA ALA A 142 -25.53 -14.20 11.48
C ALA A 142 -24.05 -14.54 11.59
N SER A 143 -23.67 -15.30 12.62
CA SER A 143 -22.27 -15.71 12.84
C SER A 143 -21.73 -16.62 11.72
N ARG A 144 -22.58 -17.44 11.09
CA ARG A 144 -22.19 -18.24 9.92
C ARG A 144 -21.82 -17.34 8.73
N ILE A 145 -22.62 -16.29 8.46
CA ILE A 145 -22.34 -15.33 7.39
C ILE A 145 -21.06 -14.54 7.71
N GLU A 146 -20.95 -13.98 8.91
CA GLU A 146 -19.82 -13.18 9.36
C GLU A 146 -18.51 -13.97 9.30
N MET A 147 -18.53 -15.20 9.82
CA MET A 147 -17.41 -16.14 9.79
C MET A 147 -17.04 -16.52 8.34
N GLY A 148 -18.02 -16.86 7.51
CA GLY A 148 -17.82 -17.19 6.11
C GLY A 148 -17.19 -16.06 5.32
N LEU A 149 -17.68 -14.82 5.50
CA LEU A 149 -17.13 -13.62 4.88
C LEU A 149 -15.74 -13.30 5.43
N GLY A 150 -15.55 -13.36 6.74
CA GLY A 150 -14.27 -13.04 7.37
C GLY A 150 -13.17 -14.01 6.95
N VAL A 151 -13.46 -15.31 6.90
CA VAL A 151 -12.51 -16.33 6.42
C VAL A 151 -12.23 -16.15 4.93
N ALA A 152 -13.26 -15.89 4.12
CA ALA A 152 -13.08 -15.68 2.67
C ALA A 152 -12.19 -14.46 2.40
N ILE A 153 -12.50 -13.31 3.00
CA ILE A 153 -11.69 -12.09 2.83
C ILE A 153 -10.28 -12.30 3.40
N GLY A 154 -10.15 -12.96 4.55
CA GLY A 154 -8.86 -13.27 5.16
C GLY A 154 -7.98 -14.17 4.28
N ALA A 155 -8.56 -15.22 3.68
CA ALA A 155 -7.86 -16.13 2.78
C ALA A 155 -7.42 -15.44 1.47
N ILE A 156 -8.28 -14.60 0.89
CA ILE A 156 -7.94 -13.76 -0.28
C ILE A 156 -6.80 -12.81 0.09
N THR A 157 -6.88 -12.18 1.25
CA THR A 157 -5.84 -11.26 1.73
C THR A 157 -4.50 -11.97 1.91
N PHE A 158 -4.49 -13.14 2.54
CA PHE A 158 -3.29 -13.94 2.72
C PHE A 158 -2.63 -14.28 1.39
N SER A 159 -3.35 -14.98 0.52
CA SER A 159 -2.79 -15.48 -0.73
C SER A 159 -2.43 -14.36 -1.71
N GLY A 160 -3.25 -13.33 -1.80
CA GLY A 160 -2.96 -12.14 -2.58
C GLY A 160 -1.74 -11.38 -2.09
N SER A 161 -1.58 -11.24 -0.78
CA SER A 161 -0.43 -10.57 -0.17
C SER A 161 0.87 -11.36 -0.33
N VAL A 162 0.82 -12.70 -0.32
CA VAL A 162 1.97 -13.55 -0.64
C VAL A 162 2.47 -13.26 -2.07
N ILE A 163 1.58 -13.20 -3.05
CA ILE A 163 1.95 -12.87 -4.44
C ILE A 163 2.50 -11.45 -4.54
N ALA A 164 1.85 -10.47 -3.88
CA ALA A 164 2.34 -9.10 -3.85
C ALA A 164 3.75 -9.03 -3.25
N PHE A 165 3.99 -9.71 -2.12
CA PHE A 165 5.31 -9.81 -1.51
C PHE A 165 6.35 -10.40 -2.47
N LEU A 166 6.06 -11.54 -3.12
CA LEU A 166 6.99 -12.20 -4.05
C LEU A 166 7.34 -11.30 -5.25
N LYS A 167 6.37 -10.55 -5.77
CA LYS A 167 6.59 -9.59 -6.86
C LYS A 167 7.40 -8.38 -6.40
N LEU A 168 7.10 -7.82 -5.23
CA LEU A 168 7.81 -6.67 -4.67
C LEU A 168 9.25 -7.01 -4.28
N ASN A 169 9.47 -8.22 -3.77
CA ASN A 169 10.80 -8.70 -3.36
C ASN A 169 11.66 -9.21 -4.55
N GLY A 170 11.11 -9.24 -5.77
CA GLY A 170 11.82 -9.67 -6.97
C GLY A 170 11.94 -11.18 -7.14
N ASN A 171 11.36 -11.99 -6.25
CA ASN A 171 11.34 -13.45 -6.35
C ASN A 171 10.37 -13.93 -7.46
N MET A 172 9.42 -13.08 -7.83
CA MET A 172 8.49 -13.30 -8.93
C MET A 172 8.56 -12.12 -9.88
N SER A 173 8.41 -12.38 -11.19
CA SER A 173 8.39 -11.31 -12.18
C SER A 173 7.30 -10.28 -11.87
N GLY A 174 7.65 -8.99 -11.89
CA GLY A 174 6.69 -7.89 -11.78
C GLY A 174 5.78 -7.73 -13.00
N LYS A 175 6.00 -8.49 -14.08
CA LYS A 175 5.15 -8.46 -15.27
C LYS A 175 3.80 -9.14 -14.98
N PRO A 176 2.70 -8.67 -15.61
CA PRO A 176 1.41 -9.35 -15.54
C PRO A 176 1.49 -10.75 -16.13
N ILE A 177 1.01 -11.76 -15.39
CA ILE A 177 0.88 -13.13 -15.90
C ILE A 177 -0.59 -13.33 -16.24
N MET A 178 -0.88 -13.45 -17.54
CA MET A 178 -2.24 -13.51 -18.08
C MET A 178 -2.69 -14.95 -18.25
N LEU A 179 -3.76 -15.34 -17.55
CA LEU A 179 -4.42 -16.62 -17.73
C LEU A 179 -5.59 -16.47 -18.72
N PRO A 180 -5.75 -17.37 -19.69
CA PRO A 180 -6.90 -17.34 -20.62
C PRO A 180 -8.20 -17.53 -19.82
N GLY A 181 -9.24 -16.75 -20.15
CA GLY A 181 -10.54 -16.84 -19.47
C GLY A 181 -10.58 -16.39 -18.01
N ARG A 182 -9.54 -15.73 -17.50
CA ARG A 182 -9.38 -15.34 -16.08
C ARG A 182 -10.59 -14.63 -15.49
N HIS A 183 -11.23 -13.73 -16.23
CA HIS A 183 -12.38 -12.98 -15.73
C HIS A 183 -13.57 -13.89 -15.46
N LEU A 184 -13.82 -14.85 -16.36
CA LEU A 184 -14.87 -15.83 -16.17
C LEU A 184 -14.56 -16.78 -15.01
N ILE A 185 -13.31 -17.22 -14.90
CA ILE A 185 -12.85 -18.08 -13.80
C ILE A 185 -13.03 -17.37 -12.46
N ASN A 186 -12.55 -16.12 -12.34
CA ASN A 186 -12.65 -15.34 -11.10
C ASN A 186 -14.12 -15.06 -10.74
N LEU A 187 -14.96 -14.73 -11.72
CA LEU A 187 -16.38 -14.49 -11.49
C LEU A 187 -17.11 -15.77 -11.05
N ALA A 188 -16.82 -16.92 -11.69
CA ALA A 188 -17.40 -18.20 -11.30
C ALA A 188 -16.97 -18.62 -9.90
N MET A 189 -15.70 -18.43 -9.54
CA MET A 189 -15.19 -18.72 -8.20
C MET A 189 -15.81 -17.79 -7.15
N LEU A 190 -15.93 -16.50 -7.43
CA LEU A 190 -16.61 -15.56 -6.53
C LEU A 190 -18.06 -15.94 -6.33
N ALA A 191 -18.79 -16.28 -7.40
CA ALA A 191 -20.17 -16.75 -7.31
C ALA A 191 -20.27 -18.05 -6.51
N ALA A 192 -19.35 -18.99 -6.69
CA ALA A 192 -19.29 -20.23 -5.91
C ALA A 192 -19.04 -19.96 -4.41
N ILE A 193 -18.09 -19.07 -4.08
CA ILE A 193 -17.80 -18.68 -2.68
C ILE A 193 -19.06 -18.06 -2.04
N LEU A 194 -19.71 -17.10 -2.69
CA LEU A 194 -20.91 -16.45 -2.17
C LEU A 194 -22.09 -17.43 -2.06
N GLY A 195 -22.26 -18.31 -3.03
CA GLY A 195 -23.27 -19.36 -3.01
C GLY A 195 -23.04 -20.36 -1.88
N LEU A 196 -21.80 -20.77 -1.63
CA LEU A 196 -21.45 -21.66 -0.53
C LEU A 196 -21.61 -20.97 0.85
N ILE A 197 -21.28 -19.67 0.97
CA ILE A 197 -21.55 -18.92 2.21
C ILE A 197 -23.07 -18.85 2.47
N ALA A 198 -23.87 -18.58 1.43
CA ALA A 198 -25.32 -18.59 1.55
C ALA A 198 -25.87 -19.99 1.93
N TYR A 199 -25.29 -21.05 1.35
CA TYR A 199 -25.66 -22.43 1.68
C TYR A 199 -25.21 -22.80 3.11
N PHE A 200 -24.08 -22.28 3.58
CA PHE A 200 -23.58 -22.47 4.95
C PHE A 200 -24.56 -21.96 6.02
N VAL A 201 -25.45 -21.02 5.69
CA VAL A 201 -26.52 -20.57 6.59
C VAL A 201 -27.54 -21.68 6.86
N THR A 202 -27.77 -22.55 5.88
CA THR A 202 -28.76 -23.64 5.99
C THR A 202 -28.14 -24.96 6.43
N ASP A 203 -26.87 -25.17 6.12
CA ASP A 203 -26.13 -26.39 6.42
C ASP A 203 -24.73 -26.04 6.92
N GLN A 204 -24.46 -26.29 8.21
CA GLN A 204 -23.16 -26.02 8.83
C GLN A 204 -22.13 -27.16 8.68
N SER A 205 -22.28 -27.96 7.64
CA SER A 205 -21.34 -29.08 7.39
C SER A 205 -19.91 -28.60 7.19
N PRO A 206 -18.90 -29.27 7.80
CA PRO A 206 -17.49 -28.86 7.74
C PRO A 206 -16.95 -28.74 6.32
N TRP A 207 -17.43 -29.53 5.37
CA TRP A 207 -16.96 -29.47 3.99
C TRP A 207 -17.26 -28.14 3.31
N ILE A 208 -18.38 -27.47 3.68
CA ILE A 208 -18.76 -26.16 3.11
C ILE A 208 -17.74 -25.10 3.56
N PHE A 209 -17.50 -25.04 4.88
CA PHE A 209 -16.54 -24.10 5.47
C PHE A 209 -15.15 -24.24 4.86
N TRP A 210 -14.62 -25.47 4.78
CA TRP A 210 -13.29 -25.71 4.24
C TRP A 210 -13.22 -25.51 2.73
N THR A 211 -14.30 -25.76 1.99
CA THR A 211 -14.37 -25.46 0.55
C THR A 211 -14.37 -23.96 0.29
N VAL A 212 -15.14 -23.17 1.06
CA VAL A 212 -15.10 -21.69 1.00
C VAL A 212 -13.68 -21.21 1.26
N THR A 213 -13.04 -21.72 2.30
CA THR A 213 -11.65 -21.36 2.65
C THR A 213 -10.69 -21.68 1.51
N ALA A 214 -10.72 -22.88 0.97
CA ALA A 214 -9.83 -23.32 -0.12
C ALA A 214 -10.03 -22.49 -1.40
N LEU A 215 -11.28 -22.30 -1.84
CA LEU A 215 -11.58 -21.47 -3.01
C LEU A 215 -11.12 -20.03 -2.81
N SER A 216 -11.25 -19.50 -1.59
CA SER A 216 -10.83 -18.14 -1.26
C SER A 216 -9.31 -17.97 -1.29
N PHE A 217 -8.55 -18.97 -0.88
CA PHE A 217 -7.09 -18.98 -1.10
C PHE A 217 -6.74 -18.99 -2.60
N ILE A 218 -7.42 -19.80 -3.40
CA ILE A 218 -7.15 -19.92 -4.83
C ILE A 218 -7.47 -18.61 -5.55
N ILE A 219 -8.63 -18.01 -5.31
CA ILE A 219 -9.02 -16.76 -5.98
C ILE A 219 -8.09 -15.60 -5.59
N GLY A 220 -7.57 -15.54 -4.37
CA GLY A 220 -6.60 -14.52 -3.96
C GLY A 220 -5.31 -14.59 -4.77
N PHE A 221 -4.78 -15.78 -5.07
CA PHE A 221 -3.67 -15.94 -6.02
C PHE A 221 -4.04 -15.44 -7.42
N LEU A 222 -5.18 -15.88 -7.94
CA LEU A 222 -5.62 -15.57 -9.30
C LEU A 222 -5.89 -14.07 -9.52
N LEU A 223 -6.30 -13.34 -8.49
CA LEU A 223 -6.57 -11.91 -8.58
C LEU A 223 -5.27 -11.09 -8.70
N ILE A 224 -4.22 -11.45 -7.99
CA ILE A 224 -3.00 -10.62 -7.90
C ILE A 224 -1.93 -11.02 -8.95
N ILE A 225 -1.92 -12.26 -9.42
CA ILE A 225 -0.96 -12.73 -10.45
C ILE A 225 -1.00 -11.86 -11.74
N PRO A 226 -2.16 -11.45 -12.29
CA PRO A 226 -2.21 -10.66 -13.51
C PRO A 226 -1.97 -9.15 -13.30
N ILE A 227 -1.72 -8.69 -12.07
CA ILE A 227 -1.48 -7.28 -11.79
C ILE A 227 0.00 -6.97 -11.95
N GLY A 228 0.32 -5.92 -12.72
CA GLY A 228 1.68 -5.48 -12.98
C GLY A 228 2.29 -4.66 -11.84
N GLY A 229 3.62 -4.49 -11.88
CA GLY A 229 4.37 -3.73 -10.88
C GLY A 229 3.96 -2.26 -10.77
N ALA A 230 3.46 -1.65 -11.85
CA ALA A 230 2.96 -0.28 -11.86
C ALA A 230 1.75 -0.07 -10.93
N ASP A 231 0.89 -1.09 -10.85
CA ASP A 231 -0.34 -1.06 -10.05
C ASP A 231 -0.11 -1.53 -8.60
N MET A 232 1.11 -2.00 -8.25
CA MET A 232 1.41 -2.54 -6.92
C MET A 232 1.11 -1.57 -5.76
N PRO A 233 1.34 -0.25 -5.86
CA PRO A 233 0.95 0.66 -4.78
C PRO A 233 -0.55 0.60 -4.46
N VAL A 234 -1.41 0.53 -5.49
CA VAL A 234 -2.86 0.38 -5.33
C VAL A 234 -3.20 -0.99 -4.72
N VAL A 235 -2.53 -2.05 -5.19
CA VAL A 235 -2.74 -3.42 -4.67
C VAL A 235 -2.41 -3.51 -3.19
N VAL A 236 -1.27 -2.96 -2.76
CA VAL A 236 -0.88 -2.96 -1.34
C VAL A 236 -1.94 -2.24 -0.49
N SER A 237 -2.44 -1.09 -0.95
CA SER A 237 -3.49 -0.36 -0.25
C SER A 237 -4.83 -1.13 -0.24
N MET A 238 -5.16 -1.82 -1.32
CA MET A 238 -6.36 -2.65 -1.42
C MET A 238 -6.30 -3.88 -0.49
N LEU A 239 -5.14 -4.54 -0.41
CA LEU A 239 -4.91 -5.65 0.52
C LEU A 239 -4.97 -5.18 1.98
N ASN A 240 -4.52 -3.95 2.28
CA ASN A 240 -4.74 -3.32 3.58
C ASN A 240 -6.23 -3.14 3.87
N SER A 241 -7.01 -2.69 2.89
CA SER A 241 -8.47 -2.59 3.01
C SER A 241 -9.11 -3.95 3.30
N TYR A 242 -8.72 -5.00 2.59
CA TYR A 242 -9.24 -6.35 2.79
C TYR A 242 -8.89 -6.89 4.18
N SER A 243 -7.67 -6.67 4.67
CA SER A 243 -7.30 -7.05 6.04
C SER A 243 -8.16 -6.33 7.09
N GLY A 244 -8.50 -5.06 6.87
CA GLY A 244 -9.44 -4.32 7.71
C GLY A 244 -10.85 -4.92 7.70
N TRP A 245 -11.40 -5.23 6.53
CA TRP A 245 -12.72 -5.85 6.43
C TRP A 245 -12.77 -7.26 7.03
N ALA A 246 -11.69 -8.05 6.87
CA ALA A 246 -11.58 -9.35 7.54
C ALA A 246 -11.59 -9.22 9.07
N ALA A 247 -10.84 -8.25 9.61
CA ALA A 247 -10.84 -7.95 11.04
C ALA A 247 -12.21 -7.49 11.54
N ALA A 248 -12.93 -6.66 10.79
CA ALA A 248 -14.29 -6.25 11.15
C ALA A 248 -15.25 -7.43 11.17
N ALA A 249 -15.23 -8.30 10.16
CA ALA A 249 -16.06 -9.49 10.09
C ALA A 249 -15.79 -10.44 11.27
N MET A 250 -14.52 -10.68 11.59
CA MET A 250 -14.16 -11.45 12.79
C MET A 250 -14.59 -10.74 14.09
N GLY A 251 -14.53 -9.41 14.11
CA GLY A 251 -15.03 -8.63 15.24
C GLY A 251 -16.53 -8.82 15.50
N PHE A 252 -17.34 -8.94 14.45
CA PHE A 252 -18.77 -9.30 14.58
C PHE A 252 -18.92 -10.70 15.12
N THR A 253 -18.25 -11.69 14.56
CA THR A 253 -18.29 -13.09 15.02
C THR A 253 -17.89 -13.23 16.50
N LEU A 254 -16.89 -12.43 16.94
CA LEU A 254 -16.39 -12.48 18.32
C LEU A 254 -17.12 -11.53 19.27
N GLY A 255 -18.09 -10.73 18.79
CA GLY A 255 -18.74 -9.69 19.60
C GLY A 255 -17.76 -8.60 20.09
N ASN A 256 -16.62 -8.40 19.41
CA ASN A 256 -15.56 -7.48 19.82
C ASN A 256 -15.66 -6.13 19.09
N SER A 257 -16.24 -5.14 19.76
CA SER A 257 -16.45 -3.80 19.17
C SER A 257 -15.15 -3.08 18.83
N ALA A 258 -14.04 -3.30 19.52
CA ALA A 258 -12.74 -2.72 19.17
C ALA A 258 -12.23 -3.24 17.83
N MET A 259 -12.41 -4.55 17.56
CA MET A 259 -12.05 -5.14 16.25
C MET A 259 -12.97 -4.61 15.15
N ILE A 260 -14.27 -4.46 15.40
CA ILE A 260 -15.21 -3.90 14.42
C ILE A 260 -14.80 -2.47 14.04
N ILE A 261 -14.59 -1.60 15.03
CA ILE A 261 -14.22 -0.21 14.82
C ILE A 261 -12.88 -0.11 14.08
N THR A 262 -11.87 -0.81 14.57
CA THR A 262 -10.52 -0.77 13.95
C THR A 262 -10.56 -1.33 12.54
N GLY A 263 -11.23 -2.46 12.34
CA GLY A 263 -11.37 -3.09 11.04
C GLY A 263 -12.11 -2.20 10.04
N ALA A 264 -13.19 -1.55 10.45
CA ALA A 264 -13.94 -0.60 9.62
C ALA A 264 -13.09 0.63 9.25
N LEU A 265 -12.33 1.19 10.20
CA LEU A 265 -11.43 2.33 9.94
C LEU A 265 -10.32 1.96 8.95
N VAL A 266 -9.65 0.83 9.16
CA VAL A 266 -8.56 0.38 8.28
C VAL A 266 -9.12 -0.01 6.91
N GLY A 267 -10.24 -0.74 6.87
CA GLY A 267 -10.90 -1.13 5.63
C GLY A 267 -11.32 0.06 4.79
N SER A 268 -11.96 1.04 5.40
CA SER A 268 -12.42 2.26 4.71
C SER A 268 -11.25 3.13 4.25
N SER A 269 -10.24 3.36 5.09
CA SER A 269 -9.08 4.17 4.74
C SER A 269 -8.28 3.56 3.59
N GLY A 270 -8.08 2.23 3.59
CA GLY A 270 -7.42 1.53 2.51
C GLY A 270 -8.19 1.60 1.19
N ALA A 271 -9.52 1.48 1.23
CA ALA A 271 -10.37 1.61 0.03
C ALA A 271 -10.32 3.03 -0.54
N ILE A 272 -10.44 4.05 0.31
CA ILE A 272 -10.37 5.46 -0.10
C ILE A 272 -8.99 5.76 -0.72
N LEU A 273 -7.91 5.31 -0.07
CA LEU A 273 -6.56 5.52 -0.57
C LEU A 273 -6.35 4.83 -1.93
N SER A 274 -6.83 3.59 -2.09
CA SER A 274 -6.79 2.87 -3.37
C SER A 274 -7.55 3.64 -4.47
N TYR A 275 -8.70 4.20 -4.16
CA TYR A 275 -9.49 5.01 -5.09
C TYR A 275 -8.75 6.29 -5.51
N ILE A 276 -8.18 7.03 -4.54
CA ILE A 276 -7.40 8.24 -4.81
C ILE A 276 -6.21 7.93 -5.71
N MET A 277 -5.49 6.83 -5.43
CA MET A 277 -4.35 6.41 -6.24
C MET A 277 -4.77 6.00 -7.66
N CYS A 278 -5.87 5.29 -7.83
CA CYS A 278 -6.41 4.97 -9.14
C CYS A 278 -6.73 6.25 -9.93
N LYS A 279 -7.33 7.25 -9.27
CA LYS A 279 -7.61 8.55 -9.87
C LYS A 279 -6.32 9.28 -10.26
N ALA A 280 -5.30 9.27 -9.40
CA ALA A 280 -3.98 9.84 -9.68
C ALA A 280 -3.25 9.15 -10.85
N MET A 281 -3.60 7.90 -11.17
CA MET A 281 -3.08 7.16 -12.32
C MET A 281 -3.99 7.28 -13.55
N ASN A 282 -5.08 8.03 -13.48
CA ASN A 282 -6.15 8.09 -14.49
C ASN A 282 -6.67 6.71 -14.89
N ARG A 283 -6.85 5.82 -13.92
CA ARG A 283 -7.33 4.46 -14.14
C ARG A 283 -8.55 4.16 -13.30
N SER A 284 -9.49 3.41 -13.86
CA SER A 284 -10.62 2.97 -13.06
C SER A 284 -10.18 1.91 -12.04
N PHE A 285 -10.74 1.95 -10.85
CA PHE A 285 -10.48 0.98 -9.79
C PHE A 285 -10.74 -0.46 -10.27
N ILE A 286 -11.81 -0.65 -11.05
CA ILE A 286 -12.16 -1.95 -11.64
C ILE A 286 -11.08 -2.43 -12.62
N SER A 287 -10.52 -1.52 -13.45
CA SER A 287 -9.46 -1.91 -14.40
C SER A 287 -8.17 -2.34 -13.70
N VAL A 288 -7.85 -1.76 -12.55
CA VAL A 288 -6.68 -2.16 -11.75
C VAL A 288 -6.89 -3.54 -11.15
N ILE A 289 -8.06 -3.80 -10.53
CA ILE A 289 -8.39 -5.12 -9.97
C ILE A 289 -8.46 -6.19 -11.05
N ALA A 290 -9.02 -5.85 -12.22
CA ALA A 290 -9.06 -6.76 -13.35
C ALA A 290 -7.67 -7.14 -13.88
N GLY A 291 -6.66 -6.29 -13.63
CA GLY A 291 -5.26 -6.54 -13.99
C GLY A 291 -4.99 -6.57 -15.50
N GLY A 292 -3.74 -6.83 -15.85
CA GLY A 292 -3.33 -6.99 -17.24
C GLY A 292 -2.78 -5.74 -17.91
N PHE A 293 -2.66 -4.64 -17.18
CA PHE A 293 -2.04 -3.43 -17.68
C PHE A 293 -0.55 -3.66 -17.96
N GLY A 294 -0.09 -3.22 -19.13
CA GLY A 294 1.30 -3.41 -19.58
C GLY A 294 1.59 -4.79 -20.18
N ALA A 295 0.62 -5.71 -20.27
CA ALA A 295 0.83 -7.01 -20.91
C ALA A 295 0.92 -6.87 -22.45
N GLU A 296 0.12 -6.00 -23.05
CA GLU A 296 0.10 -5.80 -24.51
C GLU A 296 1.28 -4.93 -24.98
N THR A 297 1.70 -3.96 -24.18
CA THR A 297 2.87 -3.11 -24.49
C THR A 297 4.19 -3.85 -24.36
N ALA A 298 4.28 -4.86 -23.48
CA ALA A 298 5.47 -5.72 -23.41
C ALA A 298 5.66 -6.57 -24.69
N SER A 299 4.60 -6.82 -25.44
CA SER A 299 4.66 -7.51 -26.74
C SER A 299 4.97 -6.55 -27.90
N ALA A 300 4.62 -5.27 -27.77
CA ALA A 300 4.85 -4.25 -28.79
C ALA A 300 6.21 -3.51 -28.66
N SER A 301 6.80 -3.49 -27.45
CA SER A 301 8.07 -2.82 -27.18
C SER A 301 9.33 -3.67 -27.45
N GLY A 302 9.20 -4.75 -28.23
CA GLY A 302 10.32 -5.36 -28.97
C GLY A 302 10.82 -4.47 -30.13
N GLY A 303 10.39 -3.22 -30.18
CA GLY A 303 10.91 -2.20 -31.09
C GLY A 303 12.38 -1.91 -30.78
N ALA A 304 13.21 -2.01 -31.82
CA ALA A 304 14.59 -1.60 -31.82
C ALA A 304 14.75 -0.28 -31.03
N ALA A 305 15.75 -0.22 -30.16
CA ALA A 305 16.14 1.01 -29.51
C ALA A 305 16.22 2.09 -30.60
N ILE A 306 15.29 3.04 -30.57
CA ILE A 306 15.34 4.15 -31.50
C ILE A 306 16.58 4.93 -31.09
N ASP A 307 17.59 4.93 -31.95
CA ASP A 307 18.85 5.66 -31.75
C ASP A 307 18.58 7.15 -31.93
N ARG A 308 17.84 7.72 -30.94
CA ARG A 308 17.59 9.17 -30.90
C ARG A 308 18.74 9.83 -30.14
N PRO A 309 19.28 10.92 -30.67
CA PRO A 309 20.35 11.65 -29.99
C PRO A 309 19.84 12.22 -28.66
N TYR A 310 20.67 12.13 -27.64
CA TYR A 310 20.45 12.73 -26.34
C TYR A 310 21.72 13.38 -25.81
N LYS A 311 21.59 14.42 -24.99
CA LYS A 311 22.73 15.07 -24.36
C LYS A 311 23.15 14.29 -23.13
N ARG A 312 24.41 13.90 -23.05
CA ARG A 312 25.01 13.26 -21.89
C ARG A 312 25.84 14.28 -21.12
N GLY A 313 25.62 14.32 -19.78
CA GLY A 313 26.40 15.15 -18.86
C GLY A 313 27.17 14.34 -17.82
N SER A 314 28.02 15.03 -17.10
CA SER A 314 28.79 14.54 -15.96
C SER A 314 28.20 15.06 -14.63
N ALA A 315 28.69 14.51 -13.52
CA ALA A 315 28.35 15.02 -12.17
C ALA A 315 28.86 16.46 -11.97
N GLU A 316 29.99 16.82 -12.59
CA GLU A 316 30.56 18.15 -12.53
C GLU A 316 29.68 19.16 -13.29
N ASP A 317 29.20 18.80 -14.50
CA ASP A 317 28.25 19.63 -15.24
C ASP A 317 26.98 19.89 -14.43
N ALA A 318 26.44 18.85 -13.76
CA ALA A 318 25.28 18.96 -12.95
C ALA A 318 25.50 19.84 -11.70
N ALA A 319 26.63 19.66 -11.01
CA ALA A 319 27.03 20.49 -9.88
C ALA A 319 27.15 21.96 -10.28
N PHE A 320 27.80 22.23 -11.38
CA PHE A 320 27.98 23.59 -11.91
C PHE A 320 26.62 24.25 -12.23
N LEU A 321 25.74 23.57 -12.96
CA LEU A 321 24.44 24.11 -13.34
C LEU A 321 23.56 24.38 -12.09
N MET A 322 23.55 23.47 -11.12
CA MET A 322 22.76 23.63 -9.90
C MET A 322 23.33 24.70 -8.96
N LYS A 323 24.66 24.86 -8.90
CA LYS A 323 25.30 25.89 -8.06
C LYS A 323 24.99 27.31 -8.56
N GLN A 324 24.77 27.47 -9.87
CA GLN A 324 24.42 28.77 -10.50
C GLN A 324 22.89 29.02 -10.59
N ALA A 325 22.09 28.08 -10.21
CA ALA A 325 20.62 28.20 -10.23
C ALA A 325 20.12 29.00 -9.04
N ASP A 326 19.05 29.79 -9.24
CA ASP A 326 18.28 30.39 -8.13
C ASP A 326 17.34 29.37 -7.51
N SER A 327 16.83 28.40 -8.32
CA SER A 327 15.87 27.41 -7.88
C SER A 327 16.12 26.02 -8.50
N VAL A 328 16.05 25.00 -7.64
CA VAL A 328 16.17 23.57 -8.00
C VAL A 328 14.97 22.81 -7.47
N ILE A 329 14.23 22.13 -8.35
CA ILE A 329 13.16 21.21 -7.95
C ILE A 329 13.64 19.78 -8.15
N ILE A 330 13.72 19.03 -7.07
CA ILE A 330 14.13 17.63 -7.04
C ILE A 330 12.90 16.73 -7.17
N VAL A 331 12.94 15.79 -8.12
CA VAL A 331 11.86 14.85 -8.42
C VAL A 331 12.34 13.42 -8.11
N PRO A 332 12.10 12.92 -6.89
CA PRO A 332 12.51 11.58 -6.51
C PRO A 332 11.53 10.52 -7.02
N GLY A 333 12.06 9.36 -7.37
CA GLY A 333 11.28 8.21 -7.77
C GLY A 333 11.85 6.90 -7.25
N TYR A 334 11.30 5.79 -7.68
CA TYR A 334 11.67 4.46 -7.18
C TYR A 334 13.15 4.11 -7.36
N GLY A 335 13.78 4.60 -8.41
CA GLY A 335 15.23 4.38 -8.63
C GLY A 335 16.10 4.98 -7.53
N MET A 336 15.68 6.09 -6.91
CA MET A 336 16.35 6.64 -5.73
C MET A 336 16.26 5.65 -4.55
N ALA A 337 15.10 5.02 -4.34
CA ALA A 337 14.92 4.02 -3.30
C ALA A 337 15.83 2.80 -3.52
N VAL A 338 15.86 2.27 -4.73
CA VAL A 338 16.67 1.09 -5.08
C VAL A 338 18.15 1.30 -4.84
N SER A 339 18.65 2.52 -5.13
CA SER A 339 20.05 2.87 -4.93
C SER A 339 20.36 3.38 -3.53
N GLN A 340 19.36 3.54 -2.66
CA GLN A 340 19.48 4.12 -1.32
C GLN A 340 20.16 5.51 -1.34
N ALA A 341 19.75 6.34 -2.29
CA ALA A 341 20.36 7.64 -2.54
C ALA A 341 19.79 8.78 -1.67
N GLN A 342 18.75 8.54 -0.87
CA GLN A 342 18.02 9.58 -0.13
C GLN A 342 18.90 10.42 0.79
N HIS A 343 19.90 9.82 1.45
CA HIS A 343 20.80 10.54 2.35
C HIS A 343 21.78 11.44 1.57
N ALA A 344 22.37 10.93 0.50
CA ALA A 344 23.22 11.73 -0.37
C ALA A 344 22.44 12.87 -1.05
N LEU A 345 21.19 12.59 -1.43
CA LEU A 345 20.28 13.58 -2.01
C LEU A 345 19.98 14.72 -1.03
N ARG A 346 19.76 14.38 0.24
CA ARG A 346 19.59 15.35 1.31
C ARG A 346 20.84 16.23 1.46
N GLU A 347 22.03 15.61 1.51
CA GLU A 347 23.30 16.33 1.62
C GLU A 347 23.50 17.30 0.45
N MET A 348 23.19 16.85 -0.78
CA MET A 348 23.21 17.70 -1.97
C MET A 348 22.29 18.92 -1.83
N GLY A 349 21.06 18.72 -1.37
CA GLY A 349 20.10 19.82 -1.13
C GLY A 349 20.60 20.79 -0.07
N ASP A 350 21.21 20.29 1.01
CA ASP A 350 21.75 21.14 2.08
C ASP A 350 22.96 21.97 1.62
N LEU A 351 23.79 21.42 0.73
CA LEU A 351 24.90 22.18 0.13
C LEU A 351 24.39 23.28 -0.80
N LEU A 352 23.43 22.97 -1.67
CA LEU A 352 22.82 23.95 -2.55
C LEU A 352 22.18 25.11 -1.77
N LYS A 353 21.48 24.81 -0.69
CA LYS A 353 20.90 25.85 0.20
C LYS A 353 21.96 26.74 0.85
N LYS A 354 23.13 26.21 1.17
CA LYS A 354 24.26 27.01 1.69
C LYS A 354 24.81 27.98 0.64
N GLU A 355 24.73 27.60 -0.63
CA GLU A 355 25.08 28.49 -1.76
C GLU A 355 23.97 29.50 -2.12
N GLY A 356 22.84 29.46 -1.39
CA GLY A 356 21.73 30.39 -1.60
C GLY A 356 20.65 29.90 -2.58
N VAL A 357 20.75 28.66 -3.05
CA VAL A 357 19.77 28.05 -3.98
C VAL A 357 18.52 27.63 -3.25
N SER A 358 17.36 27.98 -3.78
CA SER A 358 16.07 27.47 -3.28
C SER A 358 15.87 26.01 -3.73
N VAL A 359 15.76 25.08 -2.77
CA VAL A 359 15.60 23.65 -3.06
C VAL A 359 14.22 23.19 -2.60
N LYS A 360 13.47 22.54 -3.50
CA LYS A 360 12.16 21.94 -3.24
C LYS A 360 12.12 20.50 -3.75
N TYR A 361 11.33 19.65 -3.10
CA TYR A 361 11.12 18.25 -3.49
C TYR A 361 9.70 18.07 -3.98
N ALA A 362 9.54 17.62 -5.23
CA ALA A 362 8.24 17.40 -5.86
C ALA A 362 7.89 15.91 -5.83
N ILE A 363 6.83 15.55 -5.13
CA ILE A 363 6.39 14.17 -4.98
C ILE A 363 5.19 13.89 -5.88
N HIS A 364 5.28 12.80 -6.63
CA HIS A 364 4.12 12.28 -7.35
C HIS A 364 3.40 11.23 -6.49
N PRO A 365 2.04 11.25 -6.41
CA PRO A 365 1.27 10.35 -5.53
C PRO A 365 1.54 8.85 -5.74
N VAL A 366 1.91 8.45 -6.95
CA VAL A 366 2.19 7.06 -7.30
C VAL A 366 3.67 6.77 -7.51
N ALA A 367 4.56 7.69 -7.14
CA ALA A 367 6.00 7.44 -7.17
C ALA A 367 6.39 6.39 -6.12
N GLY A 368 7.03 5.32 -6.55
CA GLY A 368 7.45 4.24 -5.65
C GLY A 368 6.67 2.94 -5.80
N ARG A 369 6.59 2.15 -4.73
CA ARG A 369 5.91 0.84 -4.67
C ARG A 369 4.88 0.71 -3.57
N MET A 370 4.66 1.75 -2.79
CA MET A 370 3.60 1.87 -1.80
C MET A 370 3.17 3.34 -1.71
N PRO A 371 1.97 3.63 -1.17
CA PRO A 371 1.54 5.01 -0.89
C PRO A 371 2.57 5.75 -0.01
N GLY A 372 2.92 6.97 -0.40
CA GLY A 372 3.86 7.79 0.36
C GLY A 372 5.30 7.28 0.41
N HIS A 373 5.70 6.39 -0.49
CA HIS A 373 7.03 5.78 -0.48
C HIS A 373 8.16 6.82 -0.49
N MET A 374 8.05 7.84 -1.33
CA MET A 374 9.06 8.90 -1.39
C MET A 374 9.05 9.78 -0.15
N ASN A 375 7.88 10.09 0.39
CA ASN A 375 7.74 10.86 1.63
C ASN A 375 8.44 10.17 2.81
N VAL A 376 8.29 8.84 2.93
CA VAL A 376 8.96 8.04 3.98
C VAL A 376 10.47 8.10 3.86
N LEU A 377 11.02 7.96 2.64
CA LEU A 377 12.47 8.00 2.41
C LEU A 377 13.07 9.38 2.64
N LEU A 378 12.38 10.45 2.23
CA LEU A 378 12.81 11.82 2.52
C LEU A 378 12.73 12.11 4.02
N ALA A 379 11.71 11.61 4.72
CA ALA A 379 11.61 11.71 6.18
C ALA A 379 12.72 10.93 6.89
N GLU A 380 13.10 9.75 6.42
CA GLU A 380 14.25 8.98 6.91
C GLU A 380 15.55 9.77 6.75
N ALA A 381 15.73 10.42 5.63
CA ALA A 381 16.86 11.32 5.39
C ALA A 381 16.80 12.64 6.17
N ASN A 382 15.72 12.88 6.93
CA ASN A 382 15.47 14.12 7.67
C ASN A 382 15.34 15.36 6.77
N VAL A 383 14.80 15.24 5.57
CA VAL A 383 14.43 16.39 4.74
C VAL A 383 13.33 17.17 5.46
N PRO A 384 13.44 18.51 5.58
CA PRO A 384 12.38 19.33 6.18
C PRO A 384 11.06 19.18 5.42
N TYR A 385 9.95 19.05 6.15
CA TYR A 385 8.63 18.81 5.56
C TYR A 385 8.10 19.98 4.75
N ASP A 386 8.50 21.19 5.08
CA ASP A 386 8.16 22.43 4.38
C ASP A 386 8.88 22.57 3.02
N GLU A 387 9.84 21.71 2.74
CA GLU A 387 10.52 21.59 1.44
C GLU A 387 9.90 20.52 0.53
N VAL A 388 8.95 19.71 1.04
CA VAL A 388 8.33 18.59 0.32
C VAL A 388 6.91 18.96 -0.11
N PHE A 389 6.67 18.95 -1.41
CA PHE A 389 5.41 19.40 -2.02
C PHE A 389 4.78 18.27 -2.83
N GLU A 390 3.45 18.18 -2.77
CA GLU A 390 2.68 17.30 -3.63
C GLU A 390 2.54 17.89 -5.05
N LEU A 391 2.23 17.02 -6.01
CA LEU A 391 2.12 17.40 -7.43
C LEU A 391 1.22 18.62 -7.65
N GLU A 392 0.08 18.68 -6.98
CA GLU A 392 -0.91 19.73 -7.16
C GLU A 392 -0.39 21.11 -6.70
N ASP A 393 0.48 21.14 -5.71
CA ASP A 393 1.02 22.38 -5.14
C ASP A 393 2.19 22.93 -5.96
N ILE A 394 3.06 22.04 -6.49
CA ILE A 394 4.35 22.45 -7.08
C ILE A 394 4.35 22.47 -8.61
N ASN A 395 3.39 21.83 -9.26
CA ASN A 395 3.47 21.59 -10.70
C ASN A 395 3.53 22.88 -11.54
N SER A 396 2.90 23.95 -11.06
CA SER A 396 2.95 25.27 -11.70
C SER A 396 4.32 25.96 -11.59
N GLU A 397 5.18 25.56 -10.66
CA GLU A 397 6.47 26.19 -10.43
C GLU A 397 7.57 25.69 -11.37
N PHE A 398 7.38 24.55 -12.04
CA PHE A 398 8.39 24.04 -12.98
C PHE A 398 8.74 25.02 -14.10
N GLY A 399 7.77 25.80 -14.57
CA GLY A 399 8.02 26.82 -15.60
C GLY A 399 8.90 28.00 -15.15
N GLN A 400 9.10 28.17 -13.86
CA GLN A 400 9.97 29.19 -13.27
C GLN A 400 11.27 28.60 -12.72
N ALA A 401 11.34 27.28 -12.57
CA ALA A 401 12.50 26.59 -12.02
C ALA A 401 13.70 26.64 -13.00
N ASP A 402 14.87 26.95 -12.47
CA ASP A 402 16.09 26.91 -13.26
C ASP A 402 16.50 25.48 -13.57
N VAL A 403 16.41 24.59 -12.59
CA VAL A 403 16.77 23.19 -12.74
C VAL A 403 15.69 22.27 -12.16
N ALA A 404 15.25 21.30 -12.96
CA ALA A 404 14.53 20.12 -12.50
C ALA A 404 15.50 18.94 -12.42
N PHE A 405 15.76 18.43 -11.20
CA PHE A 405 16.64 17.29 -10.97
C PHE A 405 15.82 16.03 -10.77
N VAL A 406 15.73 15.18 -11.79
CA VAL A 406 14.94 13.94 -11.75
C VAL A 406 15.82 12.76 -11.38
N ILE A 407 15.49 12.08 -10.30
CA ILE A 407 16.27 10.96 -9.79
C ILE A 407 15.40 9.72 -9.55
N GLY A 408 15.55 8.75 -10.43
CA GLY A 408 14.84 7.47 -10.31
C GLY A 408 13.33 7.51 -10.61
N ALA A 409 12.82 8.63 -11.14
CA ALA A 409 11.48 8.75 -11.69
C ALA A 409 11.51 8.57 -13.21
N ASN A 410 10.40 8.15 -13.84
CA ASN A 410 10.29 8.04 -15.30
C ASN A 410 8.85 8.36 -15.75
N ASP A 411 7.93 7.41 -15.68
CA ASP A 411 6.57 7.55 -16.22
C ASP A 411 5.83 8.78 -15.68
N VAL A 412 6.06 9.12 -14.42
CA VAL A 412 5.44 10.27 -13.71
C VAL A 412 5.93 11.64 -14.21
N THR A 413 6.91 11.68 -15.12
CA THR A 413 7.42 12.90 -15.75
C THR A 413 7.26 12.88 -17.26
N ASN A 414 6.63 11.85 -17.82
CA ASN A 414 6.57 11.63 -19.25
C ASN A 414 5.45 12.44 -19.92
N PRO A 415 5.76 13.38 -20.83
CA PRO A 415 4.75 14.17 -21.56
C PRO A 415 3.77 13.36 -22.39
N ALA A 416 4.13 12.11 -22.79
CA ALA A 416 3.22 11.22 -23.49
C ALA A 416 1.89 11.01 -22.75
N ALA A 417 1.88 11.18 -21.43
CA ALA A 417 0.64 11.15 -20.63
C ALA A 417 -0.35 12.25 -21.04
N LYS A 418 0.11 13.36 -21.58
CA LYS A 418 -0.73 14.48 -22.04
C LYS A 418 -0.99 14.46 -23.54
N THR A 419 -0.04 14.00 -24.33
CA THR A 419 -0.02 14.19 -25.78
C THR A 419 -0.40 12.96 -26.58
N ASP A 420 -0.08 11.76 -26.11
CA ASP A 420 -0.31 10.52 -26.85
C ASP A 420 -1.51 9.74 -26.31
N LYS A 421 -2.64 9.84 -27.00
CA LYS A 421 -3.88 9.13 -26.66
C LYS A 421 -3.76 7.60 -26.73
N THR A 422 -2.75 7.08 -27.40
CA THR A 422 -2.48 5.63 -27.51
C THR A 422 -1.58 5.13 -26.40
N SER A 423 -0.94 6.02 -25.68
CA SER A 423 -0.04 5.69 -24.59
C SER A 423 -0.80 5.06 -23.40
N PRO A 424 -0.28 4.00 -22.81
CA PRO A 424 -0.89 3.40 -21.61
C PRO A 424 -0.93 4.34 -20.40
N ILE A 425 -0.13 5.40 -20.39
CA ILE A 425 -0.13 6.43 -19.32
C ILE A 425 -1.00 7.64 -19.67
N TYR A 426 -1.72 7.64 -20.79
CA TYR A 426 -2.53 8.78 -21.21
C TYR A 426 -3.53 9.23 -20.14
N GLY A 427 -3.57 10.54 -19.90
CA GLY A 427 -4.44 11.16 -18.92
C GLY A 427 -3.94 11.10 -17.46
N MET A 428 -2.82 10.42 -17.20
CA MET A 428 -2.18 10.46 -15.88
C MET A 428 -1.63 11.87 -15.64
N PRO A 429 -1.94 12.52 -14.49
CA PRO A 429 -1.24 13.73 -14.09
C PRO A 429 0.27 13.44 -14.00
N ILE A 430 1.08 14.36 -14.47
CA ILE A 430 2.55 14.23 -14.43
C ILE A 430 3.18 15.46 -13.80
N LEU A 431 4.38 15.33 -13.28
CA LEU A 431 5.23 16.44 -12.91
C LEU A 431 5.84 17.03 -14.18
N ASP A 432 5.56 18.31 -14.42
CA ASP A 432 5.88 19.01 -15.67
C ASP A 432 7.35 19.45 -15.76
N VAL A 433 8.27 18.51 -15.48
CA VAL A 433 9.72 18.77 -15.45
C VAL A 433 10.26 19.35 -16.78
N ALA A 434 9.63 19.00 -17.90
CA ALA A 434 9.99 19.49 -19.22
C ALA A 434 9.90 21.03 -19.35
N ASN A 435 9.10 21.68 -18.49
CA ASN A 435 8.93 23.13 -18.48
C ASN A 435 10.07 23.88 -17.78
N ALA A 436 10.92 23.20 -17.02
CA ALA A 436 12.06 23.84 -16.37
C ALA A 436 13.09 24.33 -17.40
N LYS A 437 13.88 25.35 -17.05
CA LYS A 437 14.91 25.86 -17.95
C LYS A 437 15.94 24.80 -18.31
N SER A 438 16.31 23.94 -17.34
CA SER A 438 17.21 22.80 -17.54
C SER A 438 16.68 21.59 -16.79
N VAL A 439 16.77 20.40 -17.40
CA VAL A 439 16.40 19.12 -16.78
C VAL A 439 17.63 18.25 -16.65
N LEU A 440 17.97 17.87 -15.44
CA LEU A 440 19.02 16.90 -15.14
C LEU A 440 18.37 15.58 -14.80
N PHE A 441 18.52 14.58 -15.66
CA PHE A 441 17.80 13.32 -15.53
C PHE A 441 18.77 12.18 -15.20
N VAL A 442 18.72 11.71 -13.94
CA VAL A 442 19.57 10.59 -13.46
C VAL A 442 18.91 9.26 -13.81
N LYS A 443 19.61 8.44 -14.57
CA LYS A 443 19.18 7.11 -15.00
C LYS A 443 20.38 6.17 -15.08
N ARG A 444 20.19 4.88 -14.77
CA ARG A 444 21.28 3.91 -14.84
C ARG A 444 21.75 3.67 -16.28
N SER A 445 20.82 3.58 -17.23
CA SER A 445 21.09 3.40 -18.65
C SER A 445 19.87 3.80 -19.48
N MET A 446 20.04 4.06 -20.79
CA MET A 446 18.93 4.37 -21.69
C MET A 446 18.03 3.16 -22.00
N GLY A 447 18.50 1.94 -21.84
CA GLY A 447 17.79 0.72 -22.19
C GLY A 447 16.67 0.27 -21.23
N GLY A 448 16.44 0.99 -20.12
CA GLY A 448 15.37 0.64 -19.16
C GLY A 448 14.16 1.56 -19.32
N ALA A 449 13.01 1.04 -19.70
CA ALA A 449 11.74 1.75 -19.65
C ALA A 449 11.20 1.81 -18.21
N GLY A 450 10.28 2.74 -17.93
CA GLY A 450 9.50 2.74 -16.70
C GLY A 450 8.57 1.53 -16.58
N TYR A 451 7.71 1.52 -15.58
CA TYR A 451 6.74 0.43 -15.38
C TYR A 451 5.75 0.28 -16.54
N ALA A 452 5.40 1.40 -17.18
CA ALA A 452 4.49 1.39 -18.30
C ALA A 452 5.14 0.91 -19.60
N GLY A 453 6.47 0.74 -19.63
CA GLY A 453 7.19 0.32 -20.83
C GLY A 453 7.25 1.38 -21.95
N VAL A 454 6.93 2.64 -21.62
CA VAL A 454 6.89 3.76 -22.57
C VAL A 454 8.22 4.51 -22.54
N ASP A 455 8.73 4.85 -23.71
CA ASP A 455 9.89 5.74 -23.81
C ASP A 455 9.50 7.16 -23.37
N ASN A 456 10.42 7.85 -22.70
CA ASN A 456 10.14 9.17 -22.16
C ASN A 456 10.78 10.25 -23.05
N GLU A 457 9.93 11.05 -23.67
CA GLU A 457 10.38 12.11 -24.58
C GLU A 457 11.26 13.16 -23.91
N VAL A 458 11.15 13.35 -22.61
CA VAL A 458 12.03 14.27 -21.85
C VAL A 458 13.49 13.96 -22.05
N PHE A 459 13.88 12.70 -22.25
CA PHE A 459 15.28 12.31 -22.44
C PHE A 459 15.96 12.96 -23.66
N TYR A 460 15.17 13.30 -24.66
CA TYR A 460 15.64 13.79 -25.98
C TYR A 460 15.41 15.29 -26.17
N MET A 461 14.86 15.97 -25.16
CA MET A 461 14.59 17.42 -25.24
C MET A 461 15.89 18.24 -25.16
N ASP A 462 15.90 19.39 -25.82
CA ASP A 462 17.06 20.27 -25.88
C ASP A 462 17.51 20.82 -24.53
N ASN A 463 16.57 20.97 -23.58
CA ASN A 463 16.86 21.41 -22.22
C ASN A 463 17.22 20.27 -21.27
N THR A 464 17.30 19.03 -21.76
CA THR A 464 17.57 17.87 -20.93
C THR A 464 18.98 17.35 -21.05
N MET A 465 19.62 17.07 -19.94
CA MET A 465 20.93 16.43 -19.84
C MET A 465 20.77 15.10 -19.07
N MET A 466 21.18 14.01 -19.72
CA MET A 466 21.13 12.66 -19.14
C MET A 466 22.38 12.37 -18.32
N LEU A 467 22.20 12.05 -17.06
CA LEU A 467 23.25 11.65 -16.12
C LEU A 467 23.18 10.13 -15.93
N LEU A 468 23.98 9.41 -16.73
CA LEU A 468 23.92 7.95 -16.80
C LEU A 468 24.87 7.29 -15.79
N ALA A 469 24.35 6.97 -14.61
CA ALA A 469 25.04 6.25 -13.55
C ALA A 469 24.04 5.62 -12.54
N ASP A 470 24.56 4.85 -11.58
CA ASP A 470 23.80 4.54 -10.37
C ASP A 470 23.44 5.84 -9.64
N ALA A 471 22.19 5.93 -9.15
CA ALA A 471 21.68 7.19 -8.62
C ALA A 471 22.45 7.67 -7.38
N LYS A 472 22.82 6.75 -6.47
CA LYS A 472 23.61 7.11 -5.28
C LYS A 472 24.98 7.62 -5.67
N LYS A 473 25.68 6.88 -6.55
CA LYS A 473 27.01 7.26 -7.02
C LYS A 473 27.00 8.63 -7.71
N MET A 474 26.00 8.86 -8.57
CA MET A 474 25.86 10.14 -9.25
C MET A 474 25.69 11.31 -8.26
N VAL A 475 24.81 11.15 -7.27
CA VAL A 475 24.58 12.20 -6.28
C VAL A 475 25.80 12.42 -5.39
N GLU A 476 26.51 11.37 -4.99
CA GLU A 476 27.75 11.48 -4.21
C GLU A 476 28.86 12.21 -4.99
N GLU A 477 28.95 12.00 -6.31
CA GLU A 477 29.88 12.72 -7.16
C GLU A 477 29.48 14.21 -7.32
N ILE A 478 28.18 14.50 -7.45
CA ILE A 478 27.66 15.87 -7.46
C ILE A 478 27.97 16.58 -6.15
N VAL A 479 27.74 15.93 -4.99
CA VAL A 479 28.06 16.46 -3.66
C VAL A 479 29.54 16.87 -3.56
N LYS A 480 30.44 16.02 -4.08
CA LYS A 480 31.88 16.38 -4.13
C LYS A 480 32.11 17.59 -5.01
N GLY A 481 31.47 17.69 -6.16
CA GLY A 481 31.58 18.84 -7.06
C GLY A 481 31.02 20.14 -6.47
N LEU A 482 30.02 20.07 -5.62
CA LEU A 482 29.44 21.22 -4.90
C LEU A 482 30.32 21.70 -3.75
N ALA A 483 31.10 20.79 -3.16
CA ALA A 483 31.98 21.11 -2.01
C ALA A 483 33.27 21.85 -2.42
N HIS A 484 33.59 21.89 -3.70
CA HIS A 484 34.71 22.62 -4.30
C HIS A 484 34.20 23.87 -5.05
#